data_4043cfbbb45f64ac5e58e60d1e1014a7
#
_entry.id   4043cfbbb45f64ac5e58e60d1e1014a7
#
_cell.length_a   1.000
_cell.length_b   1.000
_cell.length_c   1.000
_cell.angle_alpha   90.00
_cell.angle_beta   90.00
_cell.angle_gamma   90.00
#
_symmetry.space_group_name_H-M   'P 1'
#
loop_
_entity.id
_entity.type
_entity.pdbx_description
1 polymer ?
#
loop_
_entity_poly.entity_id
_entity_poly.type
_entity_poly.pdbx_seq_one_letter_code
_entity_poly.pdbx_strand_id
1 'polypeptide(L)'
;MNLLNEAGDRLNEESSAVLHSLEAELRSEESDSLKVPVYEAMSGFWYQEEEYAISGHYAEEIAKILQTEESWSIAGTTYALALQRETAEDKRNFSFQRAVNAFESAISINPENVQHQLNLALCYTEIPPENNPMRGIQMLLQLQD
;
A
#
# COMPACT_ATOMS: atom_id res chain seq x y z
N MET A 1 2.43 -11.09 -12.87
CA MET A 1 2.42 -9.62 -13.03
C MET A 1 3.69 -9.03 -12.43
N ASN A 2 4.45 -8.29 -13.22
CA ASN A 2 5.72 -7.72 -12.77
C ASN A 2 5.66 -6.19 -12.84
N LEU A 3 5.01 -5.61 -11.83
CA LEU A 3 4.79 -4.16 -11.74
C LEU A 3 6.09 -3.37 -11.72
N LEU A 4 7.10 -3.86 -11.00
CA LEU A 4 8.36 -3.14 -10.83
C LEU A 4 9.13 -3.04 -12.15
N ASN A 5 9.21 -4.12 -12.91
CA ASN A 5 9.90 -4.11 -14.19
C ASN A 5 9.16 -3.25 -15.22
N GLU A 6 7.84 -3.37 -15.29
CA GLU A 6 7.02 -2.57 -16.20
C GLU A 6 7.18 -1.08 -15.89
N ALA A 7 7.14 -0.71 -14.61
CA ALA A 7 7.30 0.68 -14.20
C ALA A 7 8.71 1.19 -14.44
N GLY A 8 9.72 0.34 -14.20
CA GLY A 8 11.13 0.70 -14.44
C GLY A 8 11.39 1.06 -15.90
N ASP A 9 10.76 0.34 -16.82
CA ASP A 9 10.94 0.57 -18.27
C ASP A 9 10.36 1.91 -18.72
N ARG A 10 9.44 2.49 -17.94
CA ARG A 10 8.81 3.78 -18.27
C ARG A 10 9.54 4.99 -17.70
N LEU A 11 10.58 4.78 -16.87
CA LEU A 11 11.32 5.88 -16.24
C LEU A 11 12.23 6.59 -17.25
N ASN A 12 12.41 7.91 -17.09
CA ASN A 12 13.41 8.64 -17.83
C ASN A 12 14.81 8.36 -17.24
N GLU A 13 15.87 8.87 -17.88
CA GLU A 13 17.25 8.61 -17.45
C GLU A 13 17.52 9.12 -16.03
N GLU A 14 17.03 10.31 -15.71
CA GLU A 14 17.24 10.93 -14.39
C GLU A 14 16.59 10.09 -13.30
N SER A 15 15.32 9.75 -13.48
CA SER A 15 14.57 8.92 -12.51
C SER A 15 15.18 7.52 -12.40
N SER A 16 15.60 6.95 -13.52
CA SER A 16 16.25 5.64 -13.53
C SER A 16 17.55 5.65 -12.73
N ALA A 17 18.34 6.73 -12.82
CA ALA A 17 19.57 6.86 -12.06
C ALA A 17 19.30 6.96 -10.56
N VAL A 18 18.26 7.71 -10.17
CA VAL A 18 17.84 7.82 -8.77
C VAL A 18 17.41 6.44 -8.24
N LEU A 19 16.61 5.72 -8.99
CA LEU A 19 16.16 4.39 -8.60
C LEU A 19 17.34 3.43 -8.42
N HIS A 20 18.29 3.41 -9.36
CA HIS A 20 19.48 2.55 -9.27
C HIS A 20 20.30 2.86 -8.02
N SER A 21 20.43 4.15 -7.66
CA SER A 21 21.12 4.57 -6.45
C SER A 21 20.42 4.05 -5.19
N LEU A 22 19.09 4.14 -5.13
CA LEU A 22 18.31 3.65 -4.00
C LEU A 22 18.39 2.13 -3.89
N GLU A 23 18.31 1.43 -5.00
CA GLU A 23 18.44 -0.03 -5.02
C GLU A 23 19.82 -0.48 -4.53
N ALA A 24 20.88 0.23 -4.92
CA ALA A 24 22.24 -0.06 -4.45
C ALA A 24 22.36 0.17 -2.95
N GLU A 25 21.77 1.26 -2.45
CA GLU A 25 21.77 1.57 -1.03
C GLU A 25 21.02 0.49 -0.24
N LEU A 26 19.87 0.04 -0.74
CA LEU A 26 19.11 -1.01 -0.11
C LEU A 26 19.89 -2.32 -0.02
N ARG A 27 20.62 -2.69 -1.09
CA ARG A 27 21.42 -3.91 -1.11
C ARG A 27 22.58 -3.86 -0.12
N SER A 28 23.09 -2.67 0.19
CA SER A 28 24.20 -2.49 1.10
C SER A 28 23.79 -2.53 2.58
N GLU A 29 22.50 -2.35 2.87
CA GLU A 29 22.01 -2.33 4.25
C GLU A 29 21.72 -3.74 4.75
N GLU A 30 22.33 -4.10 5.87
CA GLU A 30 22.18 -5.44 6.48
C GLU A 30 21.10 -5.47 7.56
N SER A 31 20.90 -4.34 8.25
CA SER A 31 19.93 -4.23 9.35
C SER A 31 18.57 -3.78 8.82
N ASP A 32 17.49 -4.42 9.28
CA ASP A 32 16.13 -4.04 8.91
C ASP A 32 15.83 -2.58 9.29
N SER A 33 16.25 -2.16 10.50
CA SER A 33 15.99 -0.78 10.92
C SER A 33 16.70 0.25 10.03
N LEU A 34 17.86 -0.09 9.49
CA LEU A 34 18.61 0.80 8.58
C LEU A 34 18.01 0.80 7.17
N LYS A 35 17.22 -0.21 6.82
CA LYS A 35 16.50 -0.25 5.54
C LYS A 35 15.30 0.70 5.54
N VAL A 36 14.74 1.03 6.70
CA VAL A 36 13.52 1.86 6.76
C VAL A 36 13.69 3.20 6.03
N PRO A 37 14.74 3.99 6.28
CA PRO A 37 14.91 5.25 5.51
C PRO A 37 15.03 5.03 4.01
N VAL A 38 15.65 3.94 3.58
CA VAL A 38 15.77 3.62 2.15
C VAL A 38 14.40 3.26 1.57
N TYR A 39 13.63 2.44 2.28
CA TYR A 39 12.27 2.11 1.86
C TYR A 39 11.37 3.35 1.81
N GLU A 40 11.54 4.29 2.75
CA GLU A 40 10.80 5.55 2.71
C GLU A 40 11.12 6.35 1.45
N ALA A 41 12.41 6.42 1.10
CA ALA A 41 12.84 7.10 -0.12
C ALA A 41 12.30 6.40 -1.37
N MET A 42 12.31 5.06 -1.39
CA MET A 42 11.78 4.29 -2.53
C MET A 42 10.27 4.44 -2.65
N SER A 43 9.55 4.40 -1.54
CA SER A 43 8.11 4.63 -1.54
C SER A 43 7.76 6.01 -2.08
N GLY A 44 8.48 7.03 -1.60
CA GLY A 44 8.30 8.41 -2.08
C GLY A 44 8.62 8.57 -3.55
N PHE A 45 9.70 7.92 -4.01
CA PHE A 45 10.09 7.93 -5.43
C PHE A 45 8.95 7.41 -6.31
N TRP A 46 8.43 6.22 -6.00
CA TRP A 46 7.37 5.61 -6.80
C TRP A 46 6.05 6.35 -6.68
N TYR A 47 5.79 6.98 -5.52
CA TYR A 47 4.62 7.84 -5.35
C TYR A 47 4.67 9.03 -6.32
N GLN A 48 5.83 9.66 -6.46
CA GLN A 48 6.02 10.79 -7.38
C GLN A 48 5.88 10.36 -8.84
N GLU A 49 6.26 9.12 -9.15
CA GLU A 49 6.08 8.55 -10.49
C GLU A 49 4.66 8.05 -10.73
N GLU A 50 3.76 8.25 -9.78
CA GLU A 50 2.35 7.83 -9.81
C GLU A 50 2.18 6.31 -9.93
N GLU A 51 3.17 5.56 -9.46
CA GLU A 51 3.11 4.10 -9.37
C GLU A 51 2.76 3.70 -7.94
N TYR A 52 1.48 3.90 -7.59
CA TYR A 52 1.02 3.81 -6.19
C TYR A 52 1.07 2.39 -5.63
N ALA A 53 0.88 1.37 -6.47
CA ALA A 53 0.98 -0.03 -5.99
C ALA A 53 2.41 -0.36 -5.57
N ILE A 54 3.41 0.14 -6.31
CA ILE A 54 4.82 -0.07 -5.97
C ILE A 54 5.17 0.74 -4.73
N SER A 55 4.72 2.00 -4.67
CA SER A 55 4.89 2.84 -3.48
C SER A 55 4.31 2.14 -2.24
N GLY A 56 3.11 1.56 -2.38
CA GLY A 56 2.46 0.81 -1.31
C GLY A 56 3.28 -0.41 -0.88
N HIS A 57 3.91 -1.08 -1.82
CA HIS A 57 4.77 -2.22 -1.52
C HIS A 57 5.91 -1.83 -0.56
N TYR A 58 6.59 -0.72 -0.83
CA TYR A 58 7.68 -0.27 0.05
C TYR A 58 7.16 0.27 1.38
N ALA A 59 5.99 0.91 1.39
CA ALA A 59 5.33 1.29 2.63
C ALA A 59 4.98 0.05 3.47
N GLU A 60 4.56 -1.03 2.82
CA GLU A 60 4.27 -2.30 3.49
C GLU A 60 5.54 -2.93 4.08
N GLU A 61 6.66 -2.86 3.35
CA GLU A 61 7.95 -3.36 3.87
C GLU A 61 8.35 -2.61 5.15
N ILE A 62 8.11 -1.30 5.20
CA ILE A 62 8.32 -0.50 6.40
C ILE A 62 7.42 -0.98 7.53
N ALA A 63 6.14 -1.20 7.23
CA ALA A 63 5.16 -1.66 8.23
C ALA A 63 5.53 -3.01 8.83
N LYS A 64 6.07 -3.92 8.01
CA LYS A 64 6.53 -5.22 8.48
C LYS A 64 7.69 -5.10 9.48
N ILE A 65 8.54 -4.09 9.31
CA ILE A 65 9.66 -3.84 10.21
C ILE A 65 9.20 -3.13 11.48
N LEU A 66 8.47 -2.02 11.32
CA LEU A 66 8.07 -1.17 12.44
C LEU A 66 6.91 -1.74 13.26
N GLN A 67 5.98 -2.44 12.62
CA GLN A 67 4.81 -3.04 13.25
C GLN A 67 3.97 -2.03 14.03
N THR A 68 3.83 -0.81 13.49
CA THR A 68 3.04 0.24 14.11
C THR A 68 1.72 0.44 13.40
N GLU A 69 0.72 0.94 14.14
CA GLU A 69 -0.57 1.32 13.58
C GLU A 69 -0.41 2.28 12.41
N GLU A 70 0.41 3.31 12.60
CA GLU A 70 0.64 4.34 11.58
C GLU A 70 1.25 3.75 10.30
N SER A 71 2.28 2.91 10.43
CA SER A 71 2.95 2.34 9.26
C SER A 71 2.03 1.44 8.45
N TRP A 72 1.19 0.65 9.10
CA TRP A 72 0.19 -0.18 8.40
C TRP A 72 -0.89 0.68 7.76
N SER A 73 -1.32 1.75 8.42
CA SER A 73 -2.30 2.69 7.86
C SER A 73 -1.77 3.35 6.59
N ILE A 74 -0.51 3.78 6.59
CA ILE A 74 0.12 4.39 5.41
C ILE A 74 0.18 3.38 4.25
N ALA A 75 0.58 2.14 4.53
CA ALA A 75 0.60 1.10 3.51
C ALA A 75 -0.82 0.88 2.92
N GLY A 76 -1.82 0.77 3.79
CA GLY A 76 -3.20 0.57 3.38
C GLY A 76 -3.73 1.71 2.52
N THR A 77 -3.52 2.96 2.94
CA THR A 77 -4.01 4.13 2.19
C THR A 77 -3.31 4.28 0.85
N THR A 78 -2.02 3.92 0.77
CA THR A 78 -1.28 3.97 -0.49
C THR A 78 -1.80 2.93 -1.48
N TYR A 79 -2.03 1.70 -1.03
CA TYR A 79 -2.64 0.67 -1.86
C TYR A 79 -4.08 1.03 -2.25
N ALA A 80 -4.83 1.65 -1.33
CA ALA A 80 -6.21 2.08 -1.64
C ALA A 80 -6.21 3.16 -2.73
N LEU A 81 -5.23 4.04 -2.73
CA LEU A 81 -5.05 5.01 -3.81
C LEU A 81 -4.74 4.31 -5.13
N ALA A 82 -3.88 3.30 -5.10
CA ALA A 82 -3.59 2.49 -6.28
C ALA A 82 -4.87 1.83 -6.80
N LEU A 83 -5.69 1.29 -5.92
CA LEU A 83 -6.97 0.67 -6.28
C LEU A 83 -7.89 1.65 -7.01
N GLN A 84 -7.96 2.90 -6.53
CA GLN A 84 -8.81 3.92 -7.13
C GLN A 84 -8.32 4.37 -8.51
N ARG A 85 -7.02 4.41 -8.72
CA ARG A 85 -6.41 4.92 -9.94
C ARG A 85 -6.24 3.87 -11.03
N GLU A 86 -6.17 2.60 -10.64
CA GLU A 86 -5.91 1.50 -11.57
C GLU A 86 -7.19 1.05 -12.27
N THR A 87 -7.10 0.74 -13.56
CA THR A 87 -8.22 0.25 -14.37
C THR A 87 -8.11 -1.24 -14.70
N ALA A 88 -6.89 -1.80 -14.75
CA ALA A 88 -6.69 -3.21 -15.02
C ALA A 88 -7.14 -4.07 -13.84
N GLU A 89 -7.98 -5.07 -14.12
CA GLU A 89 -8.62 -5.88 -13.08
C GLU A 89 -7.62 -6.61 -12.19
N ASP A 90 -6.58 -7.22 -12.78
CA ASP A 90 -5.57 -7.94 -12.01
C ASP A 90 -4.80 -7.03 -11.06
N LYS A 91 -4.49 -5.81 -11.50
CA LYS A 91 -3.79 -4.81 -10.70
C LYS A 91 -4.70 -4.25 -9.60
N ARG A 92 -5.99 -4.05 -9.93
CA ARG A 92 -6.98 -3.64 -8.93
C ARG A 92 -7.12 -4.68 -7.82
N ASN A 93 -7.21 -5.96 -8.20
CA ASN A 93 -7.33 -7.05 -7.24
C ASN A 93 -6.09 -7.15 -6.36
N PHE A 94 -4.91 -6.99 -6.93
CA PHE A 94 -3.66 -6.97 -6.17
C PHE A 94 -3.68 -5.86 -5.11
N SER A 95 -3.97 -4.64 -5.52
CA SER A 95 -3.99 -3.48 -4.61
C SER A 95 -5.08 -3.63 -3.54
N PHE A 96 -6.24 -4.16 -3.92
CA PHE A 96 -7.33 -4.43 -2.99
C PHE A 96 -6.89 -5.40 -1.89
N GLN A 97 -6.32 -6.53 -2.26
CA GLN A 97 -5.89 -7.54 -1.28
C GLN A 97 -4.85 -6.97 -0.31
N ARG A 98 -3.90 -6.21 -0.83
CA ARG A 98 -2.85 -5.61 -0.02
C ARG A 98 -3.40 -4.52 0.90
N ALA A 99 -4.32 -3.69 0.41
CA ALA A 99 -4.95 -2.65 1.22
C ALA A 99 -5.75 -3.27 2.38
N VAL A 100 -6.55 -4.30 2.07
CA VAL A 100 -7.34 -5.00 3.10
C VAL A 100 -6.41 -5.57 4.17
N ASN A 101 -5.34 -6.26 3.78
CA ASN A 101 -4.40 -6.84 4.73
C ASN A 101 -3.75 -5.78 5.61
N ALA A 102 -3.39 -4.63 5.04
CA ALA A 102 -2.76 -3.54 5.79
C ALA A 102 -3.73 -2.92 6.80
N PHE A 103 -4.98 -2.66 6.39
CA PHE A 103 -5.97 -2.09 7.30
C PHE A 103 -6.34 -3.09 8.40
N GLU A 104 -6.44 -4.38 8.09
CA GLU A 104 -6.68 -5.40 9.10
C GLU A 104 -5.55 -5.45 10.12
N SER A 105 -4.31 -5.29 9.67
CA SER A 105 -3.15 -5.22 10.57
C SER A 105 -3.23 -4.00 11.48
N ALA A 106 -3.59 -2.83 10.94
CA ALA A 106 -3.77 -1.62 11.74
C ALA A 106 -4.90 -1.79 12.77
N ILE A 107 -6.01 -2.40 12.37
CA ILE A 107 -7.14 -2.68 13.27
C ILE A 107 -6.71 -3.62 14.39
N SER A 108 -5.91 -4.63 14.08
CA SER A 108 -5.39 -5.57 15.06
C SER A 108 -4.55 -4.87 16.14
N ILE A 109 -3.82 -3.83 15.75
CA ILE A 109 -2.99 -3.06 16.69
C ILE A 109 -3.86 -2.11 17.52
N ASN A 110 -4.82 -1.44 16.89
CA ASN A 110 -5.71 -0.50 17.59
C ASN A 110 -7.16 -0.65 17.12
N PRO A 111 -7.93 -1.60 17.72
CA PRO A 111 -9.33 -1.83 17.35
C PRO A 111 -10.26 -0.64 17.61
N GLU A 112 -9.83 0.29 18.47
CA GLU A 112 -10.63 1.45 18.83
C GLU A 112 -10.61 2.56 17.78
N ASN A 113 -9.65 2.53 16.86
CA ASN A 113 -9.55 3.57 15.83
C ASN A 113 -10.50 3.26 14.68
N VAL A 114 -11.64 3.95 14.65
CA VAL A 114 -12.67 3.73 13.64
C VAL A 114 -12.23 4.11 12.23
N GLN A 115 -11.18 4.92 12.08
CA GLN A 115 -10.69 5.33 10.77
C GLN A 115 -10.20 4.14 9.94
N HIS A 116 -9.55 3.16 10.60
CA HIS A 116 -9.09 1.95 9.89
C HIS A 116 -10.26 1.10 9.42
N GLN A 117 -11.32 1.02 10.24
CA GLN A 117 -12.53 0.29 9.89
C GLN A 117 -13.25 0.98 8.72
N LEU A 118 -13.30 2.31 8.74
CA LEU A 118 -13.86 3.09 7.64
C LEU A 118 -13.08 2.83 6.35
N ASN A 119 -11.76 2.88 6.41
CA ASN A 119 -10.91 2.65 5.25
C ASN A 119 -11.09 1.23 4.69
N LEU A 120 -11.19 0.24 5.57
CA LEU A 120 -11.45 -1.14 5.17
C LEU A 120 -12.81 -1.27 4.48
N ALA A 121 -13.84 -0.64 5.05
CA ALA A 121 -15.18 -0.66 4.47
C ALA A 121 -15.18 -0.07 3.07
N LEU A 122 -14.46 1.03 2.86
CA LEU A 122 -14.35 1.66 1.55
C LEU A 122 -13.69 0.73 0.52
N CYS A 123 -12.71 -0.07 0.92
CA CYS A 123 -12.12 -1.08 0.05
C CYS A 123 -13.20 -2.07 -0.43
N TYR A 124 -14.06 -2.53 0.48
CA TYR A 124 -15.13 -3.47 0.13
C TYR A 124 -16.23 -2.83 -0.73
N THR A 125 -16.37 -1.50 -0.73
CA THR A 125 -17.29 -0.84 -1.68
C THR A 125 -16.67 -0.75 -3.08
N GLU A 126 -15.34 -0.64 -3.17
CA GLU A 126 -14.65 -0.60 -4.45
C GLU A 126 -14.63 -1.96 -5.15
N ILE A 127 -14.42 -3.04 -4.39
CA ILE A 127 -14.49 -4.41 -4.88
C ILE A 127 -15.38 -5.22 -3.93
N PRO A 128 -16.70 -5.25 -4.19
CA PRO A 128 -17.62 -5.98 -3.33
C PRO A 128 -17.34 -7.49 -3.33
N PRO A 129 -17.30 -8.14 -2.16
CA PRO A 129 -17.14 -9.60 -2.09
C PRO A 129 -18.31 -10.31 -2.75
N GLU A 130 -18.05 -11.39 -3.48
CA GLU A 130 -19.08 -12.16 -4.17
C GLU A 130 -20.12 -12.75 -3.22
N ASN A 131 -19.67 -13.22 -2.06
CA ASN A 131 -20.54 -13.86 -1.07
C ASN A 131 -21.32 -12.85 -0.23
N ASN A 132 -20.93 -11.59 -0.24
CA ASN A 132 -21.66 -10.53 0.49
C ASN A 132 -21.36 -9.16 -0.15
N PRO A 133 -22.04 -8.84 -1.29
CA PRO A 133 -21.77 -7.59 -2.00
C PRO A 133 -22.06 -6.32 -1.18
N MET A 134 -22.86 -6.43 -0.14
CA MET A 134 -23.23 -5.28 0.72
C MET A 134 -22.31 -5.10 1.91
N ARG A 135 -21.25 -5.91 2.03
CA ARG A 135 -20.39 -5.92 3.22
C ARG A 135 -19.83 -4.54 3.57
N GLY A 136 -19.32 -3.81 2.58
CA GLY A 136 -18.77 -2.48 2.80
C GLY A 136 -19.82 -1.51 3.32
N ILE A 137 -21.00 -1.52 2.71
CA ILE A 137 -22.11 -0.66 3.12
C ILE A 137 -22.57 -1.01 4.53
N GLN A 138 -22.67 -2.30 4.84
CA GLN A 138 -23.07 -2.75 6.19
C GLN A 138 -22.07 -2.26 7.25
N MET A 139 -20.76 -2.33 6.94
CA MET A 139 -19.72 -1.84 7.84
C MET A 139 -19.84 -0.32 8.05
N LEU A 140 -20.08 0.43 6.97
CA LEU A 140 -20.26 1.88 7.07
C LEU A 140 -21.45 2.24 7.93
N LEU A 141 -22.56 1.52 7.81
CA LEU A 141 -23.75 1.74 8.63
C LEU A 141 -23.49 1.46 10.10
N GLN A 142 -22.72 0.41 10.40
CA GLN A 142 -22.35 0.08 11.78
C GLN A 142 -21.49 1.16 12.43
N LEU A 143 -20.64 1.82 11.65
CA LEU A 143 -19.75 2.86 12.17
C LEU A 143 -20.50 4.16 12.52
N GLN A 144 -21.73 4.33 12.07
CA GLN A 144 -22.56 5.50 12.39
C GLN A 144 -23.18 5.41 13.80
N ASP A 145 -23.25 4.23 14.36
CA ASP A 145 -23.83 3.97 15.70
C ASP A 145 -22.74 4.13 16.83
#